data_461015e316dff192c650c12881691042
#
_entry.id   461015e316dff192c650c12881691042
#
_cell.length_a   1.000
_cell.length_b   1.000
_cell.length_c   1.000
_cell.angle_alpha   90.00
_cell.angle_beta   90.00
_cell.angle_gamma   90.00
#
_symmetry.space_group_name_H-M   'P 1'
#
loop_
_entity.id
_entity.type
_entity.pdbx_description
1 polymer ?
#
loop_
_entity_poly.entity_id
_entity_poly.type
_entity_poly.pdbx_seq_one_letter_code
_entity_poly.pdbx_strand_id
1 'polypeptide(L)'
;FEHAARQVYIALGMALTEAGALEVDSIPMEGFVNQELDVLLDLESKGLKSVVIMPVGYRDAENDWQAEQKKVRKTIADMVTFIE
;
A
#
# COMPACT_ATOMS: atom_id res chain seq x y z
N PHE A 1 4.75 15.20 -10.68
CA PHE A 1 4.97 14.11 -9.71
C PHE A 1 3.73 13.81 -8.88
N GLU A 2 3.12 14.82 -8.26
CA GLU A 2 1.96 14.60 -7.38
C GLU A 2 0.77 13.98 -8.10
N HIS A 3 0.48 14.42 -9.32
CA HIS A 3 -0.61 13.87 -10.11
C HIS A 3 -0.38 12.40 -10.43
N ALA A 4 0.82 12.05 -10.85
CA ALA A 4 1.20 10.66 -11.14
C ALA A 4 1.15 9.82 -9.88
N ALA A 5 1.61 10.36 -8.74
CA ALA A 5 1.56 9.65 -7.47
C ALA A 5 0.12 9.34 -7.06
N ARG A 6 -0.81 10.28 -7.24
CA ARG A 6 -2.22 10.05 -6.93
C ARG A 6 -2.82 8.94 -7.79
N GLN A 7 -2.45 8.89 -9.07
CA GLN A 7 -2.89 7.81 -9.95
C GLN A 7 -2.36 6.45 -9.51
N VAL A 8 -1.13 6.41 -9.00
CA VAL A 8 -0.54 5.18 -8.44
C VAL A 8 -1.37 4.67 -7.28
N TYR A 9 -1.85 5.57 -6.41
CA TYR A 9 -2.68 5.15 -5.27
C TYR A 9 -4.05 4.63 -5.71
N ILE A 10 -4.60 5.14 -6.79
CA ILE A 10 -5.83 4.56 -7.37
C ILE A 10 -5.55 3.13 -7.83
N ALA A 11 -4.45 2.92 -8.55
CA ALA A 11 -4.03 1.59 -8.99
C ALA A 11 -3.76 0.67 -7.80
N LEU A 12 -3.15 1.19 -6.73
CA LEU A 12 -2.90 0.44 -5.51
C LEU A 12 -4.21 -0.08 -4.90
N GLY A 13 -5.22 0.78 -4.79
CA GLY A 13 -6.51 0.37 -4.24
C GLY A 13 -7.15 -0.74 -5.06
N MET A 14 -7.08 -0.66 -6.39
CA MET A 14 -7.57 -1.71 -7.27
C MET A 14 -6.78 -3.00 -7.11
N ALA A 15 -5.45 -2.90 -7.00
CA ALA A 15 -4.59 -4.06 -6.82
C ALA A 15 -4.85 -4.76 -5.48
N LEU A 16 -5.05 -3.99 -4.40
CA LEU A 16 -5.39 -4.55 -3.08
C LEU A 16 -6.71 -5.30 -3.12
N THR A 17 -7.70 -4.73 -3.80
CA THR A 17 -9.02 -5.35 -3.95
C THR A 17 -8.93 -6.64 -4.75
N GLU A 18 -8.20 -6.63 -5.85
CA GLU A 18 -8.00 -7.82 -6.68
C GLU A 18 -7.25 -8.92 -5.93
N ALA A 19 -6.20 -8.55 -5.18
CA ALA A 19 -5.47 -9.49 -4.36
C ALA A 19 -6.40 -10.16 -3.34
N GLY A 20 -7.28 -9.38 -2.70
CA GLY A 20 -8.27 -9.90 -1.77
C GLY A 20 -9.23 -10.88 -2.45
N ALA A 21 -9.69 -10.55 -3.66
CA ALA A 21 -10.58 -11.43 -4.42
C ALA A 21 -9.91 -12.75 -4.81
N LEU A 22 -8.60 -12.72 -5.04
CA LEU A 22 -7.81 -13.91 -5.37
C LEU A 22 -7.31 -14.66 -4.14
N GLU A 23 -7.66 -14.19 -2.94
CA GLU A 23 -7.18 -14.75 -1.67
C GLU A 23 -5.65 -14.72 -1.54
N VAL A 24 -5.03 -13.68 -2.10
CA VAL A 24 -3.60 -13.40 -1.95
C VAL A 24 -3.44 -12.30 -0.93
N ASP A 25 -2.56 -12.53 0.06
CA ASP A 25 -2.26 -11.52 1.05
C ASP A 25 -1.39 -10.41 0.47
N SER A 26 -1.65 -9.19 0.87
CA SER A 26 -0.92 -8.03 0.39
C SER A 26 -0.76 -6.99 1.50
N ILE A 27 0.31 -6.21 1.42
CA ILE A 27 0.60 -5.17 2.41
C ILE A 27 1.03 -3.91 1.65
N PRO A 28 0.25 -2.81 1.74
CA PRO A 28 0.74 -1.54 1.21
C PRO A 28 1.75 -0.94 2.19
N MET A 29 2.89 -0.50 1.69
CA MET A 29 3.97 0.02 2.52
C MET A 29 4.51 1.32 1.96
N GLU A 30 4.62 2.33 2.84
CA GLU A 30 5.28 3.59 2.56
C GLU A 30 6.49 3.84 3.47
N GLY A 31 6.66 3.01 4.51
CA GLY A 31 7.68 3.18 5.53
C GLY A 31 9.07 2.72 5.11
N PHE A 32 9.52 3.14 3.94
CA PHE A 32 10.84 2.84 3.42
C PHE A 32 11.50 4.13 2.94
N VAL A 33 12.81 4.09 2.72
CA VAL A 33 13.53 5.25 2.18
C VAL A 33 13.48 5.19 0.66
N ASN A 34 12.67 6.04 0.07
CA ASN A 34 12.41 6.04 -1.37
C ASN A 34 13.69 6.17 -2.19
N GLN A 35 14.59 7.05 -1.80
CA GLN A 35 15.84 7.28 -2.53
C GLN A 35 16.72 6.03 -2.56
N GLU A 36 16.79 5.30 -1.47
CA GLU A 36 17.59 4.05 -1.41
C GLU A 36 16.98 2.97 -2.31
N LEU A 37 15.67 2.85 -2.29
CA LEU A 37 14.98 1.90 -3.18
C LEU A 37 15.17 2.28 -4.65
N ASP A 38 15.07 3.56 -4.95
CA ASP A 38 15.23 4.07 -6.31
C ASP A 38 16.64 3.75 -6.86
N VAL A 39 17.67 3.88 -6.02
CA VAL A 39 19.03 3.52 -6.39
C VAL A 39 19.16 2.01 -6.60
N LEU A 40 18.62 1.23 -5.68
CA LEU A 40 18.69 -0.23 -5.75
C LEU A 40 18.07 -0.78 -7.02
N LEU A 41 16.95 -0.21 -7.46
CA LEU A 41 16.22 -0.63 -8.65
C LEU A 41 16.59 0.15 -9.91
N ASP A 42 17.51 1.11 -9.80
CA ASP A 42 17.93 1.99 -10.91
C ASP A 42 16.74 2.68 -11.57
N LEU A 43 15.84 3.23 -10.77
CA LEU A 43 14.62 3.86 -11.28
C LEU A 43 14.90 5.22 -11.90
N GLU A 44 15.90 5.95 -11.39
CA GLU A 44 16.21 7.29 -11.87
C GLU A 44 16.59 7.30 -13.36
N SER A 45 17.38 6.33 -13.79
CA SER A 45 17.76 6.21 -15.22
C SER A 45 16.56 5.94 -16.12
N LYS A 46 15.48 5.42 -15.53
CA LYS A 46 14.23 5.11 -16.25
C LYS A 46 13.20 6.25 -16.13
N GLY A 47 13.55 7.35 -15.48
CA GLY A 47 12.65 8.46 -15.24
C GLY A 47 11.54 8.15 -14.24
N LEU A 48 11.80 7.24 -13.31
CA LEU A 48 10.82 6.76 -12.34
C LEU A 48 11.25 7.09 -10.91
N LYS A 49 10.26 7.19 -10.03
CA LYS A 49 10.47 7.34 -8.59
C LYS A 49 9.50 6.40 -7.87
N SER A 50 9.98 5.75 -6.81
CA SER A 50 9.11 4.94 -5.99
C SER A 50 8.18 5.81 -5.14
N VAL A 51 6.98 5.33 -4.89
CA VAL A 51 5.97 6.01 -4.08
C VAL A 51 5.48 5.08 -2.98
N VAL A 52 5.14 3.87 -3.34
CA VAL A 52 4.57 2.87 -2.44
C VAL A 52 4.98 1.49 -2.95
N ILE A 53 5.11 0.55 -2.06
CA ILE A 53 5.33 -0.85 -2.42
C ILE A 53 4.19 -1.70 -1.90
N MET A 54 3.90 -2.78 -2.59
CA MET A 54 2.84 -3.71 -2.22
C MET A 54 3.36 -5.14 -2.32
N PRO A 55 4.00 -5.65 -1.26
CA PRO A 55 4.35 -7.06 -1.21
C PRO A 55 3.10 -7.94 -1.29
N VAL A 56 3.19 -9.00 -2.05
CA VAL A 56 2.09 -9.96 -2.21
C VAL A 56 2.60 -11.38 -1.96
N GLY A 57 1.76 -12.22 -1.41
CA GLY A 57 2.12 -13.60 -1.11
C GLY A 57 1.12 -14.23 -0.16
N TYR A 58 1.54 -15.27 0.50
CA TYR A 58 0.71 -15.94 1.49
C TYR A 58 1.32 -15.77 2.86
N ARG A 59 0.50 -15.33 3.83
CA ARG A 59 0.99 -15.04 5.17
C ARG A 59 1.45 -16.30 5.88
N ASP A 60 2.43 -16.13 6.74
CA ASP A 60 2.82 -17.12 7.73
C ASP A 60 2.11 -16.78 9.04
N ALA A 61 0.92 -17.32 9.22
CA ALA A 61 0.08 -16.99 10.37
C ALA A 61 0.72 -17.33 11.70
N GLU A 62 1.59 -18.34 11.74
CA GLU A 62 2.26 -18.75 12.98
C GLU A 62 3.29 -17.74 13.46
N ASN A 63 3.96 -17.07 12.52
CA ASN A 63 5.02 -16.10 12.81
C ASN A 63 4.58 -14.65 12.66
N ASP A 64 3.33 -14.40 12.26
CA ASP A 64 2.79 -13.05 12.14
C ASP A 64 2.19 -12.62 13.48
N TRP A 65 2.97 -11.85 14.24
CA TRP A 65 2.54 -11.36 15.56
C TRP A 65 1.36 -10.38 15.49
N GLN A 66 1.07 -9.84 14.31
CA GLN A 66 -0.04 -8.91 14.12
C GLN A 66 -1.32 -9.58 13.61
N ALA A 67 -1.26 -10.88 13.28
CA ALA A 67 -2.38 -11.58 12.62
C ALA A 67 -3.68 -11.53 13.42
N GLU A 68 -3.59 -11.61 14.75
CA GLU A 68 -4.74 -11.61 15.65
C GLU A 68 -5.04 -10.26 16.29
N GLN A 69 -4.25 -9.25 15.98
CA GLN A 69 -4.49 -7.91 16.52
C GLN A 69 -5.71 -7.27 15.87
N LYS A 70 -6.50 -6.58 16.66
CA LYS A 70 -7.68 -5.89 16.16
C LYS A 70 -7.29 -4.71 15.31
N LYS A 71 -8.05 -4.47 14.27
CA LYS A 71 -7.92 -3.26 13.45
C LYS A 71 -8.31 -2.03 14.27
N VAL A 72 -7.53 -0.97 14.09
CA VAL A 72 -7.83 0.32 14.67
C VAL A 72 -8.14 1.27 13.52
N ARG A 73 -9.35 1.82 13.54
CA ARG A 73 -9.82 2.75 12.50
C ARG A 73 -10.53 3.90 13.16
N LYS A 74 -10.46 5.05 12.52
CA LYS A 74 -11.33 6.17 12.89
C LYS A 74 -12.78 5.80 12.60
N THR A 75 -13.69 6.34 13.41
CA THR A 75 -15.13 6.14 13.14
C THR A 75 -15.53 6.85 11.86
N ILE A 76 -16.67 6.45 11.30
CA ILE A 76 -17.23 7.13 10.12
C ILE A 76 -17.48 8.61 10.44
N ALA A 77 -17.95 8.92 11.64
CA ALA A 77 -18.20 10.31 12.05
C ALA A 77 -16.94 11.16 12.04
N ASP A 78 -15.77 10.56 12.35
CA ASP A 78 -14.48 11.26 12.34
C ASP A 78 -13.89 11.42 10.94
N MET A 79 -14.22 10.52 10.03
CA MET A 79 -13.61 10.46 8.70
C MET A 79 -14.46 11.10 7.62
N VAL A 80 -15.77 11.05 7.74
CA VAL A 80 -16.69 11.41 6.68
C VAL A 80 -17.59 12.56 7.16
N THR A 81 -17.64 13.61 6.37
CA THR A 81 -18.58 14.72 6.59
C THR A 81 -19.62 14.68 5.48
N PHE A 82 -20.90 14.59 5.88
CA PHE A 82 -22.00 14.61 4.94
C PHE A 82 -22.46 16.05 4.72
N ILE A 83 -22.48 16.48 3.48
CA ILE A 83 -22.89 17.83 3.10
C ILE A 83 -24.34 17.75 2.60
N GLU A 84 -25.23 18.44 3.32
CA GLU A 84 -26.66 18.46 3.02
C GLU A 84 -27.09 19.68 2.20
#